data_0c37f6b2482ae3a1501bd69ccc77cfc3
#
_entry.id   0c37f6b2482ae3a1501bd69ccc77cfc3
#
_cell.length_a   1.000
_cell.length_b   1.000
_cell.length_c   1.000
_cell.angle_alpha   90.00
_cell.angle_beta   90.00
_cell.angle_gamma   90.00
#
_symmetry.space_group_name_H-M   'P 1'
#
loop_
_entity.id
_entity.type
_entity.pdbx_description
1 polymer ?
#
loop_
_entity_poly.entity_id
_entity_poly.type
_entity_poly.pdbx_seq_one_letter_code
_entity_poly.pdbx_strand_id
1 'polypeptide(L)'
;MAKETLQWIKQEYNGKVLVGAGNVVDQAGFRYLVEAGADFIKVGIGGGSICITREQKGIGRGQATAVIDVAKARDKYFEDTGIYVPICSDGGLVHDYHMVLALAMGADFLMMGRYFARFDESPTKNXWXITPTXKSTGEKVLTAPTTGNVMTWAAVNPSNSRKVWIVTFHTPENXKDNLDVTIGKIRSTMCSCGATSIFELQKECXNHPGFFNQYRGRRCPRRDIKDHNRXYQKIRSLX
;
A
#
# COMPACT_ATOMS: atom_id res chain seq x y z
N MET A 1 7.57 0.21 -25.53
CA MET A 1 7.94 -0.96 -24.71
C MET A 1 6.77 -1.51 -23.88
N ALA A 2 6.28 -0.84 -22.81
CA ALA A 2 5.19 -1.40 -21.97
C ALA A 2 3.93 -1.76 -22.78
N LYS A 3 3.47 -0.86 -23.63
CA LYS A 3 2.31 -1.09 -24.51
C LYS A 3 2.52 -2.29 -25.44
N GLU A 4 3.64 -2.32 -26.10
CA GLU A 4 4.01 -3.41 -27.02
C GLU A 4 4.09 -4.76 -26.31
N THR A 5 4.68 -4.78 -25.12
CA THR A 5 4.77 -6.00 -24.30
C THR A 5 3.38 -6.51 -23.90
N LEU A 6 2.50 -5.60 -23.44
CA LEU A 6 1.12 -5.94 -23.09
C LEU A 6 0.39 -6.55 -24.30
N GLN A 7 0.45 -5.85 -25.42
CA GLN A 7 -0.21 -6.28 -26.67
C GLN A 7 0.33 -7.65 -27.12
N TRP A 8 1.65 -7.84 -27.05
CA TRP A 8 2.27 -9.13 -27.40
C TRP A 8 1.78 -10.25 -26.50
N ILE A 9 1.73 -10.05 -25.16
CA ILE A 9 1.23 -11.07 -24.23
C ILE A 9 -0.23 -11.40 -24.53
N LYS A 10 -1.06 -10.39 -24.78
CA LYS A 10 -2.48 -10.59 -25.09
C LYS A 10 -2.68 -11.40 -26.37
N GLN A 11 -1.87 -11.13 -27.38
CA GLN A 11 -1.91 -11.87 -28.66
C GLN A 11 -1.39 -13.30 -28.48
N GLU A 12 -0.23 -13.47 -27.85
CA GLU A 12 0.44 -14.77 -27.69
C GLU A 12 -0.44 -15.76 -26.91
N TYR A 13 -1.07 -15.29 -25.85
CA TYR A 13 -1.88 -16.14 -24.98
C TYR A 13 -3.38 -16.06 -25.31
N ASN A 14 -3.75 -15.36 -26.39
CA ASN A 14 -5.11 -15.27 -26.91
C ASN A 14 -6.14 -14.91 -25.79
N GLY A 15 -5.79 -13.99 -24.92
CA GLY A 15 -6.65 -13.53 -23.83
C GLY A 15 -6.85 -14.51 -22.66
N LYS A 16 -6.20 -15.66 -22.68
CA LYS A 16 -6.32 -16.67 -21.60
C LYS A 16 -5.66 -16.24 -20.30
N VAL A 17 -4.75 -15.27 -20.36
CA VAL A 17 -4.00 -14.78 -19.21
C VAL A 17 -4.41 -13.35 -18.90
N LEU A 18 -4.77 -13.09 -17.63
CA LEU A 18 -5.02 -11.72 -17.16
C LEU A 18 -3.69 -11.04 -16.89
N VAL A 19 -3.51 -9.85 -17.45
CA VAL A 19 -2.24 -9.13 -17.38
C VAL A 19 -2.42 -7.81 -16.64
N GLY A 20 -1.78 -7.70 -15.47
CA GLY A 20 -1.70 -6.45 -14.73
C GLY A 20 -0.53 -5.60 -15.19
N ALA A 21 -0.72 -4.29 -15.22
CA ALA A 21 0.33 -3.35 -15.61
C ALA A 21 0.46 -2.20 -14.61
N GLY A 22 1.61 -1.59 -14.57
CA GLY A 22 1.92 -0.47 -13.68
C GLY A 22 3.43 -0.30 -13.46
N ASN A 23 3.86 0.52 -12.55
CA ASN A 23 2.99 1.27 -11.64
C ASN A 23 2.72 2.66 -12.22
N VAL A 24 1.51 3.12 -12.01
CA VAL A 24 1.10 4.47 -12.40
C VAL A 24 0.71 5.28 -11.16
N VAL A 25 0.59 6.60 -11.30
CA VAL A 25 0.20 7.50 -10.21
C VAL A 25 -0.84 8.55 -10.63
N ASP A 26 -1.29 8.51 -11.89
CA ASP A 26 -2.21 9.52 -12.43
C ASP A 26 -3.14 8.92 -13.49
N GLN A 27 -4.11 9.75 -13.91
CA GLN A 27 -5.13 9.37 -14.89
C GLN A 27 -4.53 9.02 -16.27
N ALA A 28 -3.51 9.77 -16.69
CA ALA A 28 -2.88 9.55 -17.99
C ALA A 28 -2.20 8.18 -18.08
N GLY A 29 -1.48 7.81 -17.01
CA GLY A 29 -0.85 6.49 -16.89
C GLY A 29 -1.88 5.36 -16.91
N PHE A 30 -3.00 5.53 -16.21
CA PHE A 30 -4.11 4.56 -16.21
C PHE A 30 -4.62 4.35 -17.64
N ARG A 31 -5.02 5.45 -18.32
CA ARG A 31 -5.58 5.38 -19.67
C ARG A 31 -4.62 4.71 -20.65
N TYR A 32 -3.34 5.10 -20.60
CA TYR A 32 -2.30 4.54 -21.47
C TYR A 32 -2.22 3.01 -21.36
N LEU A 33 -2.27 2.47 -20.15
CA LEU A 33 -2.13 1.03 -19.92
C LEU A 33 -3.42 0.25 -20.23
N VAL A 34 -4.58 0.83 -19.90
CA VAL A 34 -5.88 0.20 -20.19
C VAL A 34 -6.11 0.12 -21.71
N GLU A 35 -5.79 1.19 -22.43
CA GLU A 35 -5.88 1.21 -23.90
C GLU A 35 -4.88 0.25 -24.56
N ALA A 36 -3.82 -0.13 -23.82
CA ALA A 36 -2.87 -1.13 -24.28
C ALA A 36 -3.33 -2.57 -24.00
N GLY A 37 -4.44 -2.75 -23.26
CA GLY A 37 -5.04 -4.05 -22.97
C GLY A 37 -4.76 -4.61 -21.58
N ALA A 38 -4.37 -3.79 -20.62
CA ALA A 38 -4.19 -4.25 -19.25
C ALA A 38 -5.54 -4.60 -18.60
N ASP A 39 -5.59 -5.73 -17.90
CA ASP A 39 -6.80 -6.21 -17.21
C ASP A 39 -6.93 -5.61 -15.80
N PHE A 40 -5.85 -5.18 -15.19
CA PHE A 40 -5.84 -4.43 -13.94
C PHE A 40 -4.62 -3.53 -13.88
N ILE A 41 -4.72 -2.46 -13.08
CA ILE A 41 -3.66 -1.44 -13.02
C ILE A 41 -3.09 -1.34 -11.60
N LYS A 42 -1.76 -1.37 -11.48
CA LYS A 42 -1.06 -1.16 -10.20
C LYS A 42 -0.74 0.32 -10.01
N VAL A 43 -1.11 0.85 -8.84
CA VAL A 43 -1.03 2.27 -8.50
C VAL A 43 -0.02 2.48 -7.37
N GLY A 44 0.98 3.31 -7.61
CA GLY A 44 1.93 3.71 -6.57
C GLY A 44 3.37 3.71 -7.04
N ILE A 45 4.08 4.81 -6.81
CA ILE A 45 5.52 4.94 -7.08
C ILE A 45 6.20 5.48 -5.82
N GLY A 46 7.19 4.74 -5.35
CA GLY A 46 8.03 5.16 -4.24
C GLY A 46 7.42 4.98 -2.85
N GLY A 47 6.25 4.32 -2.73
CA GLY A 47 5.56 4.15 -1.44
C GLY A 47 5.99 2.93 -0.63
N GLY A 48 6.73 2.01 -1.22
CA GLY A 48 7.18 0.80 -0.53
C GLY A 48 8.14 1.09 0.62
N SER A 49 8.11 0.26 1.67
CA SER A 49 8.92 0.49 2.88
C SER A 49 10.43 0.42 2.63
N ILE A 50 10.86 -0.31 1.61
CA ILE A 50 12.26 -0.44 1.22
C ILE A 50 12.60 0.37 -0.04
N CYS A 51 11.63 1.15 -0.54
CA CYS A 51 11.79 1.88 -1.79
C CYS A 51 12.57 3.19 -1.58
N ILE A 52 13.65 3.37 -2.33
CA ILE A 52 14.50 4.55 -2.29
C ILE A 52 14.31 5.46 -3.52
N THR A 53 13.32 5.16 -4.37
CA THR A 53 13.07 5.90 -5.62
C THR A 53 12.85 7.40 -5.36
N ARG A 54 12.07 7.73 -4.33
CA ARG A 54 11.78 9.14 -3.98
C ARG A 54 13.04 9.90 -3.57
N GLU A 55 13.92 9.23 -2.81
CA GLU A 55 15.17 9.84 -2.32
C GLU A 55 16.21 9.96 -3.42
N GLN A 56 16.35 8.92 -4.25
CA GLN A 56 17.41 8.84 -5.25
C GLN A 56 17.05 9.55 -6.55
N LYS A 57 15.79 9.54 -6.95
CA LYS A 57 15.35 10.05 -8.26
C LYS A 57 14.39 11.25 -8.14
N GLY A 58 13.90 11.56 -6.95
CA GLY A 58 12.89 12.61 -6.77
C GLY A 58 11.55 12.27 -7.42
N ILE A 59 11.31 10.98 -7.73
CA ILE A 59 10.11 10.53 -8.43
C ILE A 59 9.20 9.82 -7.44
N GLY A 60 7.92 10.22 -7.43
CA GLY A 60 6.91 9.62 -6.57
C GLY A 60 5.70 10.51 -6.43
N ARG A 61 4.64 9.97 -5.86
CA ARG A 61 3.41 10.71 -5.56
C ARG A 61 2.83 10.17 -4.25
N GLY A 62 2.15 11.01 -3.49
CA GLY A 62 1.43 10.57 -2.28
C GLY A 62 0.43 9.48 -2.64
N GLN A 63 0.44 8.36 -1.93
CA GLN A 63 -0.34 7.17 -2.30
C GLN A 63 -1.84 7.46 -2.33
N ALA A 64 -2.36 8.16 -1.32
CA ALA A 64 -3.78 8.54 -1.26
C ALA A 64 -4.18 9.34 -2.51
N THR A 65 -3.40 10.36 -2.85
CA THR A 65 -3.65 11.20 -4.03
C THR A 65 -3.61 10.37 -5.32
N ALA A 66 -2.64 9.45 -5.44
CA ALA A 66 -2.50 8.61 -6.62
C ALA A 66 -3.70 7.68 -6.79
N VAL A 67 -4.13 7.01 -5.69
CA VAL A 67 -5.27 6.09 -5.73
C VAL A 67 -6.55 6.83 -6.13
N ILE A 68 -6.85 7.96 -5.49
CA ILE A 68 -8.05 8.77 -5.79
C ILE A 68 -8.05 9.22 -7.27
N ASP A 69 -6.89 9.67 -7.75
CA ASP A 69 -6.79 10.20 -9.12
C ASP A 69 -6.97 9.08 -10.16
N VAL A 70 -6.37 7.91 -9.91
CA VAL A 70 -6.49 6.75 -10.81
C VAL A 70 -7.90 6.15 -10.72
N ALA A 71 -8.52 6.12 -9.53
CA ALA A 71 -9.91 5.65 -9.37
C ALA A 71 -10.88 6.48 -10.21
N LYS A 72 -10.71 7.81 -10.22
CA LYS A 72 -11.51 8.69 -11.09
C LYS A 72 -11.36 8.34 -12.57
N ALA A 73 -10.15 7.99 -12.99
CA ALA A 73 -9.90 7.58 -14.38
C ALA A 73 -10.56 6.24 -14.70
N ARG A 74 -10.51 5.28 -13.75
CA ARG A 74 -11.21 3.99 -13.86
C ARG A 74 -12.71 4.18 -14.01
N ASP A 75 -13.30 4.98 -13.13
CA ASP A 75 -14.74 5.21 -13.11
C ASP A 75 -15.20 5.88 -14.41
N LYS A 76 -14.45 6.89 -14.85
CA LYS A 76 -14.72 7.56 -16.12
C LYS A 76 -14.57 6.59 -17.32
N TYR A 77 -13.55 5.74 -17.31
CA TYR A 77 -13.35 4.74 -18.35
C TYR A 77 -14.51 3.73 -18.38
N PHE A 78 -14.97 3.31 -17.20
CA PHE A 78 -16.13 2.43 -17.07
C PHE A 78 -17.41 3.09 -17.59
N GLU A 79 -17.64 4.37 -17.28
CA GLU A 79 -18.78 5.14 -17.83
C GLU A 79 -18.74 5.21 -19.35
N ASP A 80 -17.56 5.43 -19.91
CA ASP A 80 -17.39 5.62 -21.35
C ASP A 80 -17.46 4.32 -22.17
N THR A 81 -17.02 3.19 -21.59
CA THR A 81 -16.79 1.93 -22.36
C THR A 81 -17.62 0.75 -21.84
N GLY A 82 -18.14 0.81 -20.60
CA GLY A 82 -18.75 -0.33 -19.93
C GLY A 82 -17.76 -1.36 -19.40
N ILE A 83 -16.43 -1.11 -19.56
CA ILE A 83 -15.38 -2.06 -19.15
C ILE A 83 -14.78 -1.61 -17.81
N TYR A 84 -14.93 -2.45 -16.77
CA TYR A 84 -14.36 -2.18 -15.46
C TYR A 84 -12.95 -2.77 -15.37
N VAL A 85 -11.95 -1.92 -15.13
CA VAL A 85 -10.55 -2.33 -14.98
C VAL A 85 -10.12 -2.08 -13.53
N PRO A 86 -10.01 -3.13 -12.70
CA PRO A 86 -9.67 -2.95 -11.27
C PRO A 86 -8.32 -2.30 -11.05
N ILE A 87 -8.19 -1.56 -9.94
CA ILE A 87 -6.94 -0.93 -9.55
C ILE A 87 -6.42 -1.50 -8.22
N CYS A 88 -5.11 -1.74 -8.19
CA CYS A 88 -4.38 -2.26 -7.04
C CYS A 88 -3.57 -1.14 -6.39
N SER A 89 -3.85 -0.84 -5.12
CA SER A 89 -2.99 0.10 -4.38
C SER A 89 -1.72 -0.63 -3.91
N ASP A 90 -0.56 -0.19 -4.40
CA ASP A 90 0.74 -0.81 -4.14
C ASP A 90 1.65 0.14 -3.35
N GLY A 91 1.98 -0.28 -2.13
CA GLY A 91 2.92 0.41 -1.26
C GLY A 91 2.26 1.37 -0.26
N GLY A 92 3.00 1.67 0.80
CA GLY A 92 2.56 2.58 1.86
C GLY A 92 1.59 2.00 2.88
N LEU A 93 1.24 0.72 2.74
CA LEU A 93 0.28 0.05 3.62
C LEU A 93 1.02 -0.61 4.80
N VAL A 94 1.07 0.10 5.92
CA VAL A 94 1.82 -0.32 7.13
C VAL A 94 0.88 -0.86 8.21
N HIS A 95 -0.29 -0.28 8.34
CA HIS A 95 -1.28 -0.62 9.37
C HIS A 95 -2.62 -1.02 8.74
N ASP A 96 -3.45 -1.73 9.50
CA ASP A 96 -4.75 -2.20 9.03
C ASP A 96 -5.64 -1.05 8.53
N TYR A 97 -5.62 0.10 9.22
CA TYR A 97 -6.41 1.27 8.80
C TYR A 97 -5.94 1.87 7.47
N HIS A 98 -4.65 1.71 7.11
CA HIS A 98 -4.19 2.11 5.77
C HIS A 98 -4.87 1.29 4.67
N MET A 99 -5.19 0.03 4.98
CA MET A 99 -5.89 -0.86 4.05
C MET A 99 -7.31 -0.35 3.79
N VAL A 100 -8.04 -0.03 4.88
CA VAL A 100 -9.39 0.53 4.78
C VAL A 100 -9.36 1.85 3.99
N LEU A 101 -8.41 2.74 4.31
CA LEU A 101 -8.29 4.03 3.60
C LEU A 101 -8.03 3.82 2.10
N ALA A 102 -7.14 2.90 1.73
CA ALA A 102 -6.84 2.64 0.31
C ALA A 102 -8.08 2.09 -0.43
N LEU A 103 -8.81 1.17 0.20
CA LEU A 103 -10.06 0.62 -0.35
C LEU A 103 -11.12 1.72 -0.49
N ALA A 104 -11.32 2.53 0.55
CA ALA A 104 -12.29 3.64 0.55
C ALA A 104 -11.94 4.72 -0.50
N MET A 105 -10.65 4.91 -0.80
CA MET A 105 -10.19 5.86 -1.81
C MET A 105 -10.32 5.32 -3.24
N GLY A 106 -10.79 4.09 -3.42
CA GLY A 106 -11.10 3.53 -4.73
C GLY A 106 -10.26 2.34 -5.16
N ALA A 107 -9.33 1.86 -4.32
CA ALA A 107 -8.60 0.63 -4.66
C ALA A 107 -9.52 -0.59 -4.54
N ASP A 108 -9.43 -1.49 -5.50
CA ASP A 108 -10.21 -2.74 -5.50
C ASP A 108 -9.50 -3.84 -4.72
N PHE A 109 -8.17 -3.82 -4.74
CA PHE A 109 -7.35 -4.75 -3.96
C PHE A 109 -6.00 -4.09 -3.64
N LEU A 110 -5.21 -4.78 -2.80
CA LEU A 110 -4.02 -4.20 -2.17
C LEU A 110 -2.79 -5.06 -2.39
N MET A 111 -1.65 -4.45 -2.66
CA MET A 111 -0.36 -5.13 -2.70
C MET A 111 0.46 -4.74 -1.47
N MET A 112 0.85 -5.74 -0.68
CA MET A 112 1.46 -5.53 0.62
C MET A 112 2.68 -6.44 0.81
N GLY A 113 3.87 -5.92 0.56
CA GLY A 113 5.10 -6.67 0.77
C GLY A 113 5.43 -6.85 2.25
N ARG A 114 5.56 -5.72 2.96
CA ARG A 114 5.94 -5.70 4.38
C ARG A 114 4.97 -6.50 5.27
N TYR A 115 3.67 -6.43 4.98
CA TYR A 115 2.64 -7.12 5.77
C TYR A 115 2.88 -8.64 5.75
N PHE A 116 3.07 -9.20 4.54
CA PHE A 116 3.25 -10.65 4.38
C PHE A 116 4.66 -11.12 4.75
N ALA A 117 5.69 -10.27 4.60
CA ALA A 117 7.07 -10.61 4.91
C ALA A 117 7.32 -10.93 6.39
N ARG A 118 6.39 -10.52 7.27
CA ARG A 118 6.52 -10.70 8.72
C ARG A 118 6.02 -12.06 9.25
N PHE A 119 5.31 -12.82 8.42
CA PHE A 119 4.69 -14.09 8.86
C PHE A 119 5.67 -15.26 8.75
N ASP A 120 5.41 -16.29 9.54
CA ASP A 120 6.25 -17.49 9.59
C ASP A 120 6.31 -18.23 8.25
N GLU A 121 5.25 -18.15 7.46
CA GLU A 121 5.17 -18.76 6.14
C GLU A 121 6.00 -18.01 5.08
N SER A 122 6.49 -16.82 5.39
CA SER A 122 7.36 -16.10 4.47
C SER A 122 8.70 -16.84 4.32
N PRO A 123 9.21 -17.03 3.10
CA PRO A 123 10.47 -17.76 2.89
C PRO A 123 11.71 -17.02 3.39
N THR A 124 11.57 -15.90 4.07
CA THR A 124 12.68 -15.15 4.64
C THR A 124 13.29 -15.91 5.81
N LYS A 125 14.61 -16.06 5.84
CA LYS A 125 15.33 -16.64 6.98
C LYS A 125 15.22 -15.69 8.18
N ASN A 126 14.77 -16.24 9.32
CA ASN A 126 14.73 -15.50 10.58
C ASN A 126 16.16 -15.26 11.06
N UNK A 127 16.69 -14.23 10.96
CA UNK A 127 17.79 -14.05 11.27
C UNK A 127 17.91 -13.74 12.56
N TRP A 128 17.92 -14.59 13.22
CA TRP A 128 18.34 -14.47 14.61
C TRP A 128 19.79 -14.00 14.69
N UNK A 129 19.77 -13.00 15.35
CA UNK A 129 20.90 -12.75 15.51
C UNK A 129 21.45 -11.69 15.12
N ILE A 130 21.03 -10.97 15.44
CA ILE A 130 21.75 -9.76 15.19
C ILE A 130 22.84 -9.60 16.22
N THR A 131 23.98 -9.98 15.88
CA THR A 131 25.15 -9.43 16.54
C THR A 131 25.46 -8.09 15.91
N PRO A 132 25.39 -7.00 16.63
CA PRO A 132 25.87 -5.73 16.14
C PRO A 132 27.39 -5.70 16.25
N THR A 133 28.05 -6.21 15.28
CA THR A 133 29.47 -5.98 15.12
C THR A 133 29.66 -4.94 14.04
N UNK A 134 29.38 -3.99 14.31
CA UNK A 134 29.72 -3.19 13.60
C UNK A 134 30.55 -2.44 14.12
N LYS A 135 31.64 -2.66 14.04
CA LYS A 135 32.72 -1.72 14.26
C LYS A 135 32.87 -0.87 13.03
N SER A 136 32.47 0.30 13.12
CA SER A 136 33.12 1.51 12.62
C SER A 136 32.12 2.58 12.21
N THR A 137 32.45 3.75 12.61
CA THR A 137 31.95 5.07 12.25
C THR A 137 30.56 5.45 12.77
N GLY A 138 30.55 5.82 14.02
CA GLY A 138 29.80 6.99 14.55
C GLY A 138 28.28 7.00 14.51
N GLU A 139 27.60 6.04 13.93
CA GLU A 139 26.13 6.00 13.96
C GLU A 139 25.65 4.96 14.95
N LYS A 140 24.95 5.44 15.98
CA LYS A 140 24.34 4.59 17.00
C LYS A 140 23.22 3.76 16.41
N VAL A 141 23.44 2.47 16.27
CA VAL A 141 22.35 1.50 16.06
C VAL A 141 21.62 1.37 17.40
N LEU A 142 20.47 1.98 17.49
CA LEU A 142 19.60 1.79 18.67
C LEU A 142 18.99 0.39 18.59
N THR A 143 19.60 -0.54 19.31
CA THR A 143 19.00 -1.85 19.57
C THR A 143 17.93 -1.66 20.64
N ALA A 144 16.68 -1.67 20.25
CA ALA A 144 15.59 -1.81 21.21
C ALA A 144 15.59 -3.25 21.73
N PRO A 145 15.40 -3.43 23.04
CA PRO A 145 15.30 -4.79 23.59
C PRO A 145 14.07 -5.48 23.00
N THR A 146 14.29 -6.63 22.40
CA THR A 146 13.27 -7.40 21.72
C THR A 146 12.76 -8.51 22.60
N THR A 147 11.53 -8.38 23.02
CA THR A 147 10.73 -9.49 23.52
C THR A 147 9.79 -9.88 22.37
N GLY A 148 10.13 -10.95 21.65
CA GLY A 148 9.33 -11.43 20.53
C GLY A 148 10.15 -11.69 19.26
N ASN A 149 9.57 -12.40 18.34
CA ASN A 149 10.19 -12.71 17.05
C ASN A 149 10.34 -11.45 16.20
N VAL A 150 11.57 -11.08 15.90
CA VAL A 150 11.90 -9.85 15.16
C VAL A 150 12.58 -10.22 13.85
N MET A 151 11.97 -9.84 12.74
CA MET A 151 12.55 -10.03 11.41
C MET A 151 13.27 -8.77 10.98
N THR A 152 14.55 -8.88 10.72
CA THR A 152 15.39 -7.75 10.31
C THR A 152 15.82 -7.89 8.85
N TRP A 153 15.50 -6.90 8.04
CA TRP A 153 15.96 -6.79 6.66
C TRP A 153 17.09 -5.78 6.56
N ALA A 154 18.23 -6.22 6.04
CA ALA A 154 19.34 -5.34 5.71
C ALA A 154 19.49 -5.28 4.19
N ALA A 155 19.18 -4.15 3.60
CA ALA A 155 19.45 -3.91 2.18
C ALA A 155 20.79 -3.21 2.06
N VAL A 156 21.77 -3.89 1.50
CA VAL A 156 23.09 -3.30 1.22
C VAL A 156 23.03 -2.72 -0.19
N ASN A 157 23.15 -1.42 -0.28
CA ASN A 157 23.27 -0.75 -1.58
C ASN A 157 24.74 -0.77 -2.02
N PRO A 158 25.08 -1.37 -3.16
CA PRO A 158 26.49 -1.45 -3.59
C PRO A 158 27.08 -0.15 -4.10
N SER A 159 26.31 0.92 -4.25
CA SER A 159 26.85 2.22 -4.66
C SER A 159 27.07 3.14 -3.47
N ASN A 160 28.22 3.08 -2.93
CA ASN A 160 28.99 3.99 -2.06
C ASN A 160 28.33 4.97 -1.07
N SER A 161 27.07 4.84 -0.77
CA SER A 161 26.44 5.49 0.39
C SER A 161 25.80 4.39 1.23
N ARG A 162 26.48 4.01 2.28
CA ARG A 162 26.05 2.94 3.19
C ARG A 162 24.86 3.36 4.02
N LYS A 163 23.68 3.31 3.44
CA LYS A 163 22.44 3.35 4.26
C LYS A 163 21.96 1.91 4.42
N VAL A 164 22.24 1.33 5.56
CA VAL A 164 21.65 0.05 5.95
C VAL A 164 20.30 0.37 6.59
N TRP A 165 19.24 -0.02 5.92
CA TRP A 165 17.90 0.08 6.48
C TRP A 165 17.61 -1.21 7.24
N ILE A 166 17.60 -1.13 8.56
CA ILE A 166 17.16 -2.24 9.40
C ILE A 166 15.68 -2.06 9.64
N VAL A 167 14.87 -2.89 9.02
CA VAL A 167 13.43 -2.89 9.23
C VAL A 167 13.09 -4.03 10.19
N THR A 168 12.71 -3.68 11.39
CA THR A 168 12.36 -4.62 12.43
C THR A 168 10.86 -4.92 12.36
N PHE A 169 10.51 -6.16 12.20
CA PHE A 169 9.12 -6.62 12.24
C PHE A 169 8.90 -7.44 13.51
N HIS A 170 7.84 -7.16 14.22
CA HIS A 170 7.31 -8.11 15.18
C HIS A 170 6.58 -9.19 14.38
N THR A 171 7.00 -10.43 14.55
CA THR A 171 6.31 -11.56 13.94
C THR A 171 5.32 -12.13 14.95
N PRO A 172 4.05 -11.87 14.84
CA PRO A 172 3.12 -12.74 15.48
C PRO A 172 2.70 -13.81 14.47
N GLU A 173 3.02 -15.06 14.76
CA GLU A 173 2.25 -16.21 14.35
C GLU A 173 1.97 -16.35 12.82
N ASN A 174 1.03 -17.19 12.47
CA ASN A 174 0.76 -17.54 11.07
C ASN A 174 -0.11 -16.52 10.30
N UNK A 175 -0.16 -16.56 9.11
CA UNK A 175 -0.75 -15.74 8.30
C UNK A 175 -2.10 -15.66 8.51
N LYS A 176 -2.67 -16.93 8.63
CA LYS A 176 -4.10 -17.10 8.73
C LYS A 176 -4.70 -16.30 9.90
N ASP A 177 -4.20 -16.51 11.08
CA ASP A 177 -4.74 -15.85 12.28
C ASP A 177 -4.62 -14.31 12.19
N ASN A 178 -3.49 -13.83 11.72
CA ASN A 178 -3.28 -12.39 11.52
C ASN A 178 -4.18 -11.82 10.43
N LEU A 179 -4.38 -12.57 9.36
CA LEU A 179 -5.25 -12.16 8.26
C LEU A 179 -6.71 -12.08 8.74
N ASP A 180 -7.17 -13.06 9.53
CA ASP A 180 -8.51 -13.07 10.10
C ASP A 180 -8.74 -11.84 11.00
N VAL A 181 -7.76 -11.49 11.83
CA VAL A 181 -7.80 -10.27 12.66
C VAL A 181 -7.86 -9.02 11.79
N THR A 182 -7.03 -8.93 10.77
CA THR A 182 -6.99 -7.78 9.84
C THR A 182 -8.32 -7.63 9.09
N ILE A 183 -8.87 -8.73 8.57
CA ILE A 183 -10.17 -8.76 7.88
C ILE A 183 -11.28 -8.32 8.86
N GLY A 184 -11.23 -8.81 10.10
CA GLY A 184 -12.17 -8.43 11.15
C GLY A 184 -12.16 -6.92 11.40
N LYS A 185 -10.98 -6.31 11.47
CA LYS A 185 -10.82 -4.85 11.64
C LYS A 185 -11.36 -4.07 10.44
N ILE A 186 -11.07 -4.55 9.21
CA ILE A 186 -11.57 -3.92 7.98
C ILE A 186 -13.10 -3.95 7.99
N ARG A 187 -13.69 -5.12 8.25
CA ARG A 187 -15.15 -5.28 8.33
C ARG A 187 -15.77 -4.38 9.40
N SER A 188 -15.15 -4.33 10.57
CA SER A 188 -15.62 -3.47 11.67
C SER A 188 -15.64 -1.99 11.26
N THR A 189 -14.61 -1.53 10.57
CA THR A 189 -14.57 -0.15 10.07
C THR A 189 -15.64 0.08 9.00
N MET A 190 -15.82 -0.86 8.09
CA MET A 190 -16.89 -0.80 7.06
C MET A 190 -18.27 -0.69 7.72
N CYS A 191 -18.52 -1.52 8.74
CA CYS A 191 -19.78 -1.44 9.52
C CYS A 191 -19.96 -0.06 10.17
N SER A 192 -18.88 0.51 10.72
CA SER A 192 -18.93 1.85 11.31
C SER A 192 -19.22 2.95 10.27
N CYS A 193 -18.89 2.69 9.01
CA CYS A 193 -19.19 3.59 7.88
C CYS A 193 -20.55 3.27 7.23
N GLY A 194 -21.26 2.28 7.74
CA GLY A 194 -22.58 1.87 7.18
C GLY A 194 -22.46 1.10 5.86
N ALA A 195 -21.28 0.58 5.52
CA ALA A 195 -21.03 -0.11 4.25
C ALA A 195 -20.97 -1.63 4.43
N THR A 196 -21.72 -2.36 3.62
CA THR A 196 -21.74 -3.83 3.61
C THR A 196 -20.78 -4.43 2.58
N SER A 197 -20.26 -3.60 1.68
CA SER A 197 -19.33 -4.00 0.63
C SER A 197 -18.28 -2.90 0.38
N ILE A 198 -17.15 -3.27 -0.24
CA ILE A 198 -16.12 -2.31 -0.65
C ILE A 198 -16.72 -1.29 -1.64
N PHE A 199 -17.57 -1.74 -2.53
CA PHE A 199 -18.24 -0.88 -3.50
C PHE A 199 -19.11 0.19 -2.80
N GLU A 200 -19.88 -0.21 -1.79
CA GLU A 200 -20.68 0.73 -0.99
C GLU A 200 -19.78 1.71 -0.24
N LEU A 201 -18.69 1.21 0.36
CA LEU A 201 -17.74 2.07 1.05
C LEU A 201 -17.18 3.13 0.10
N GLN A 202 -16.79 2.75 -1.10
CA GLN A 202 -16.27 3.68 -2.12
C GLN A 202 -17.35 4.69 -2.53
N LYS A 203 -18.57 4.24 -2.75
CA LYS A 203 -19.71 5.08 -3.12
C LYS A 203 -20.01 6.11 -2.03
N GLU A 204 -20.06 5.68 -0.79
CA GLU A 204 -20.28 6.59 0.37
C GLU A 204 -19.16 7.60 0.49
N CYS A 205 -17.95 7.20 0.34
CA CYS A 205 -16.82 8.13 0.35
C CYS A 205 -16.82 9.12 -0.81
N UNK A 206 -17.34 8.71 -1.75
CA UNK A 206 -17.41 9.48 -2.83
C UNK A 206 -18.35 10.47 -2.68
N ASN A 207 -19.53 10.12 -2.18
CA ASN A 207 -20.67 11.01 -1.96
C ASN A 207 -20.45 12.00 -0.80
N HIS A 208 -19.65 11.66 0.13
CA HIS A 208 -19.38 12.44 1.33
C HIS A 208 -17.88 12.80 1.44
N PRO A 209 -17.43 13.84 0.72
CA PRO A 209 -16.00 14.23 0.76
C PRO A 209 -15.46 14.53 2.16
N GLY A 210 -16.34 14.82 3.10
CA GLY A 210 -15.98 15.07 4.50
C GLY A 210 -15.51 13.84 5.26
N PHE A 211 -15.70 12.62 4.72
CA PHE A 211 -15.13 11.40 5.32
C PHE A 211 -13.60 11.42 5.34
N PHE A 212 -12.99 12.12 4.40
CA PHE A 212 -11.52 12.21 4.35
C PHE A 212 -11.06 13.59 4.81
N ASN A 213 -10.55 13.67 6.03
CA ASN A 213 -9.89 14.88 6.50
C ASN A 213 -8.43 14.88 6.05
N GLN A 214 -8.08 15.79 5.16
CA GLN A 214 -6.69 16.01 4.79
C GLN A 214 -6.00 16.82 5.88
N TYR A 215 -5.13 16.18 6.62
CA TYR A 215 -4.23 16.89 7.53
C TYR A 215 -3.10 17.54 6.73
N ARG A 216 -3.15 18.83 6.57
CA ARG A 216 -2.01 19.64 6.14
C ARG A 216 -1.15 19.92 7.37
N GLY A 217 -0.48 18.87 7.87
CA GLY A 217 0.31 19.01 9.07
C GLY A 217 1.77 18.62 8.85
N ARG A 218 2.66 19.39 9.44
CA ARG A 218 4.04 18.98 9.61
C ARG A 218 4.05 17.69 10.42
N ARG A 219 4.71 16.66 9.93
CA ARG A 219 4.99 15.35 10.55
C ARG A 219 4.05 15.00 11.72
N CYS A 220 3.14 14.08 11.50
CA CYS A 220 2.38 13.50 12.62
C CYS A 220 3.37 13.07 13.70
N PRO A 221 3.42 13.72 14.86
CA PRO A 221 4.31 13.26 15.93
C PRO A 221 3.87 11.86 16.30
N ARG A 222 4.82 10.95 16.41
CA ARG A 222 4.57 9.54 16.80
C ARG A 222 3.87 9.39 18.15
N ARG A 223 3.59 10.50 18.85
CA ARG A 223 3.02 10.52 20.20
C ARG A 223 1.51 10.74 20.25
N ASP A 224 0.87 11.11 19.15
CA ASP A 224 -0.55 11.46 19.22
C ASP A 224 -1.45 10.36 18.61
N ILE A 225 -1.33 9.15 19.16
CA ILE A 225 -2.36 8.12 19.04
C ILE A 225 -3.73 8.65 19.50
N LYS A 226 -3.73 9.63 20.40
CA LYS A 226 -4.97 10.29 20.88
C LYS A 226 -5.68 11.12 19.81
N ASP A 227 -4.96 11.70 18.86
CA ASP A 227 -5.58 12.49 17.79
C ASP A 227 -6.15 11.63 16.65
N HIS A 228 -5.65 10.39 16.49
CA HIS A 228 -6.29 9.42 15.60
C HIS A 228 -7.73 9.09 16.05
N ASN A 229 -7.98 9.11 17.37
CA ASN A 229 -9.33 8.94 17.91
C ASN A 229 -10.26 10.12 17.57
N ARG A 230 -9.76 11.29 17.31
CA ARG A 230 -10.59 12.42 16.83
C ARG A 230 -11.12 12.22 15.42
N UNK A 231 -10.48 11.58 14.86
CA UNK A 231 -10.86 11.31 13.67
C UNK A 231 -11.90 10.41 13.65
N TYR A 232 -11.67 9.46 14.28
CA TYR A 232 -12.68 8.47 14.54
C TYR A 232 -13.96 9.05 15.16
N GLN A 233 -13.80 9.94 16.11
CA GLN A 233 -14.95 10.56 16.76
C GLN A 233 -15.70 11.55 15.85
N LYS A 234 -15.00 12.16 14.92
CA LYS A 234 -15.63 13.06 13.95
C LYS A 234 -16.40 12.29 12.87
N ILE A 235 -15.94 11.08 12.53
CA ILE A 235 -16.71 10.14 11.69
C ILE A 235 -17.98 9.71 12.46
N ARG A 236 -17.88 9.50 13.75
CA ARG A 236 -18.97 9.06 14.62
C ARG A 236 -20.05 10.14 14.87
N SER A 237 -19.71 11.41 14.72
CA SER A 237 -20.68 12.52 14.87
C SER A 237 -21.43 12.82 13.58
N LEU A 238 -21.18 12.12 12.52
CA LEU A 238 -21.84 12.27 11.24
C LEU A 238 -22.80 11.11 10.87
N UNK A 239 -22.63 10.35 11.70
CA UNK A 239 -23.46 9.30 11.52
C UNK A 239 -24.57 9.36 12.31
#